data_74a26ffcc6be56de38c37d8fc2ac20f4
#
_entry.id   74a26ffcc6be56de38c37d8fc2ac20f4
#
_cell.length_a   1.000
_cell.length_b   1.000
_cell.length_c   1.000
_cell.angle_alpha   90.00
_cell.angle_beta   90.00
_cell.angle_gamma   90.00
#
_symmetry.space_group_name_H-M   'P 1'
#
loop_
_entity.id
_entity.type
_entity.pdbx_description
1 polymer ?
#
loop_
_entity_poly.entity_id
_entity_poly.type
_entity_poly.pdbx_seq_one_letter_code
_entity_poly.pdbx_strand_id
1 'polypeptide(L)'
;RVGRWVAIAGCGHTEITDAVVKPVLSCTVIGKSKRLIASSGAKSGDDLVMTKYAGLEGTSIFASDKIEKLKNISEDTLKEARDLSNLLSVVKEGKIASQMGANAMHDVTEGGILGACWEVATCSGLGVEVYADKIPVLDCTKQICSELGVNPLRLISSGSMVIAIENGEELVAELAKNGINATVIGKFTNDGLYIVNKGEKQALDEPDVDELYRV
;
A
#
# COMPACT_ATOMS: atom_id res chain seq x y z
N ARG A 1 2.24 25.64 -15.25
CA ARG A 1 3.23 25.83 -14.15
C ARG A 1 3.06 24.66 -13.19
N VAL A 2 4.00 23.73 -13.21
CA VAL A 2 4.05 22.62 -12.25
C VAL A 2 4.46 23.23 -10.91
N GLY A 3 3.52 23.29 -9.94
CA GLY A 3 3.79 23.74 -8.59
C GLY A 3 4.84 22.82 -7.95
N ARG A 4 5.98 23.40 -7.60
CA ARG A 4 7.02 22.72 -6.82
C ARG A 4 6.48 22.58 -5.41
N TRP A 5 6.27 21.36 -4.93
CA TRP A 5 6.00 21.12 -3.53
C TRP A 5 7.28 21.35 -2.75
N VAL A 6 7.26 22.29 -1.84
CA VAL A 6 8.34 22.53 -0.89
C VAL A 6 7.83 22.09 0.46
N ALA A 7 8.32 20.97 0.99
CA ALA A 7 8.17 20.67 2.39
C ALA A 7 9.21 21.52 3.14
N ILE A 8 8.76 22.36 4.06
CA ILE A 8 9.64 23.10 4.94
C ILE A 8 9.68 22.32 6.25
N ALA A 9 10.86 21.84 6.65
CA ALA A 9 11.05 21.33 7.99
C ALA A 9 10.87 22.49 8.96
N GLY A 10 9.87 22.39 9.82
CA GLY A 10 9.61 23.34 10.87
C GLY A 10 10.57 23.15 12.06
N CYS A 11 10.04 23.07 13.27
CA CYS A 11 10.82 22.77 14.46
C CYS A 11 10.84 21.26 14.73
N GLY A 12 11.98 20.76 15.21
CA GLY A 12 12.10 19.44 15.83
C GLY A 12 12.58 19.60 17.27
N HIS A 13 12.13 18.72 18.15
CA HIS A 13 12.64 18.58 19.51
C HIS A 13 13.15 17.17 19.70
N THR A 14 14.31 17.02 20.27
CA THR A 14 14.89 15.73 20.65
C THR A 14 15.18 15.74 22.15
N GLU A 15 14.66 14.75 22.85
CA GLU A 15 14.87 14.57 24.27
C GLU A 15 15.47 13.18 24.52
N ILE A 16 16.46 13.12 25.38
CA ILE A 16 17.04 11.88 25.89
C ILE A 16 16.45 11.66 27.28
N THR A 17 15.73 10.57 27.46
CA THR A 17 14.99 10.26 28.69
C THR A 17 15.05 8.76 28.98
N ASP A 18 14.93 8.40 30.24
CA ASP A 18 14.78 7.02 30.72
C ASP A 18 13.32 6.52 30.68
N ALA A 19 12.38 7.39 30.31
CA ALA A 19 10.97 7.03 30.16
C ALA A 19 10.70 6.06 28.99
N VAL A 20 11.64 5.92 28.04
CA VAL A 20 11.53 5.04 26.88
C VAL A 20 12.79 4.18 26.75
N VAL A 21 12.60 2.91 26.39
CA VAL A 21 13.70 1.94 26.19
C VAL A 21 14.13 1.81 24.73
N LYS A 22 13.39 2.43 23.82
CA LYS A 22 13.67 2.46 22.38
C LYS A 22 13.43 3.87 21.85
N PRO A 23 14.11 4.29 20.77
CA PRO A 23 13.81 5.55 20.11
C PRO A 23 12.34 5.61 19.68
N VAL A 24 11.66 6.71 20.00
CA VAL A 24 10.29 7.01 19.53
C VAL A 24 10.36 8.28 18.70
N LEU A 25 9.88 8.20 17.45
CA LEU A 25 9.82 9.33 16.54
C LEU A 25 8.37 9.65 16.23
N SER A 26 7.97 10.91 16.41
CA SER A 26 6.66 11.42 16.00
C SER A 26 6.86 12.52 14.97
N CYS A 27 6.22 12.37 13.82
CA CYS A 27 6.25 13.36 12.74
C CYS A 27 4.84 13.87 12.50
N THR A 28 4.69 15.20 12.41
CA THR A 28 3.42 15.85 12.05
C THR A 28 3.60 16.63 10.75
N VAL A 29 2.72 16.38 9.78
CA VAL A 29 2.69 17.11 8.52
C VAL A 29 1.39 17.88 8.41
N ILE A 30 1.48 19.18 8.05
CA ILE A 30 0.32 20.04 7.83
C ILE A 30 0.29 20.42 6.36
N GLY A 31 -0.85 20.21 5.72
CA GLY A 31 -1.07 20.56 4.32
C GLY A 31 -2.37 21.33 4.11
N LYS A 32 -2.51 21.97 2.95
CA LYS A 32 -3.73 22.64 2.51
C LYS A 32 -4.16 22.10 1.16
N SER A 33 -5.41 21.70 1.03
CA SER A 33 -5.98 21.20 -0.22
C SER A 33 -7.25 21.96 -0.58
N LYS A 34 -7.54 22.05 -1.89
CA LYS A 34 -8.83 22.57 -2.40
C LYS A 34 -9.94 21.52 -2.30
N ARG A 35 -9.58 20.24 -2.35
CA ARG A 35 -10.50 19.09 -2.24
C ARG A 35 -9.83 18.05 -1.35
N LEU A 36 -10.52 17.65 -0.31
CA LEU A 36 -10.12 16.50 0.50
C LEU A 36 -10.59 15.23 -0.20
N ILE A 37 -9.70 14.26 -0.36
CA ILE A 37 -10.01 12.91 -0.81
C ILE A 37 -9.66 11.99 0.35
N ALA A 38 -10.69 11.48 1.00
CA ALA A 38 -10.56 10.61 2.16
C ALA A 38 -10.64 9.14 1.76
N SER A 39 -10.29 8.24 2.67
CA SER A 39 -10.48 6.80 2.49
C SER A 39 -11.95 6.37 2.42
N SER A 40 -12.88 7.22 2.88
CA SER A 40 -14.33 6.97 2.97
C SER A 40 -15.15 7.51 1.80
N GLY A 41 -14.52 7.80 0.66
CA GLY A 41 -15.20 8.45 -0.47
C GLY A 41 -15.52 7.53 -1.64
N ALA A 42 -15.24 6.23 -1.57
CA ALA A 42 -15.51 5.27 -2.63
C ALA A 42 -17.01 5.18 -2.93
N LYS A 43 -17.36 4.83 -4.17
CA LYS A 43 -18.73 4.64 -4.64
C LYS A 43 -18.91 3.22 -5.16
N SER A 44 -20.11 2.69 -5.02
CA SER A 44 -20.46 1.40 -5.65
C SER A 44 -20.29 1.50 -7.17
N GLY A 45 -19.56 0.55 -7.73
CA GLY A 45 -19.20 0.54 -9.14
C GLY A 45 -17.82 1.13 -9.44
N ASP A 46 -17.18 1.83 -8.51
CA ASP A 46 -15.78 2.28 -8.69
C ASP A 46 -14.85 1.08 -8.88
N ASP A 47 -13.88 1.23 -9.77
CA ASP A 47 -12.77 0.32 -9.88
C ASP A 47 -11.82 0.51 -8.69
N LEU A 48 -11.27 -0.60 -8.21
CA LEU A 48 -10.24 -0.66 -7.19
C LEU A 48 -8.88 -0.74 -7.87
N VAL A 49 -8.14 0.35 -7.87
CA VAL A 49 -6.81 0.42 -8.48
C VAL A 49 -5.74 0.34 -7.39
N MET A 50 -4.74 -0.51 -7.61
CA MET A 50 -3.52 -0.55 -6.80
C MET A 50 -2.34 0.05 -7.56
N THR A 51 -1.49 0.81 -6.90
CA THR A 51 -0.22 1.27 -7.47
C THR A 51 0.93 0.40 -7.01
N LYS A 52 1.95 0.25 -7.88
CA LYS A 52 3.17 -0.53 -7.65
C LYS A 52 2.89 -1.99 -7.25
N TYR A 53 3.41 -2.46 -6.11
CA TYR A 53 3.47 -3.88 -5.76
C TYR A 53 3.12 -4.10 -4.29
N ALA A 54 2.58 -5.28 -3.95
CA ALA A 54 2.30 -5.65 -2.57
C ALA A 54 3.58 -5.96 -1.78
N GLY A 55 3.57 -5.63 -0.50
CA GLY A 55 4.62 -5.98 0.46
C GLY A 55 5.94 -5.21 0.29
N LEU A 56 5.95 -4.03 -0.38
CA LEU A 56 7.18 -3.29 -0.68
C LEU A 56 8.02 -3.00 0.55
N GLU A 57 7.46 -2.31 1.55
CA GLU A 57 8.18 -1.92 2.75
C GLU A 57 8.58 -3.13 3.59
N GLY A 58 7.64 -4.03 3.85
CA GLY A 58 7.91 -5.22 4.66
C GLY A 58 8.99 -6.11 4.07
N THR A 59 9.02 -6.28 2.74
CA THR A 59 10.08 -7.01 2.04
C THR A 59 11.44 -6.36 2.25
N SER A 60 11.52 -5.02 2.14
CA SER A 60 12.76 -4.28 2.38
C SER A 60 13.25 -4.39 3.82
N ILE A 61 12.31 -4.35 4.78
CA ILE A 61 12.62 -4.55 6.22
C ILE A 61 13.14 -5.97 6.45
N PHE A 62 12.47 -7.00 5.95
CA PHE A 62 12.92 -8.39 6.10
C PHE A 62 14.33 -8.60 5.54
N ALA A 63 14.59 -8.08 4.33
CA ALA A 63 15.90 -8.18 3.69
C ALA A 63 17.02 -7.42 4.41
N SER A 64 16.66 -6.47 5.29
CA SER A 64 17.62 -5.71 6.10
C SER A 64 17.79 -6.30 7.50
N ASP A 65 16.68 -6.65 8.17
CA ASP A 65 16.67 -6.92 9.61
C ASP A 65 16.56 -8.41 9.97
N LYS A 66 16.24 -9.28 8.99
CA LYS A 66 16.03 -10.72 9.20
C LYS A 66 16.94 -11.60 8.35
N ILE A 67 18.12 -11.11 7.98
CA ILE A 67 19.08 -11.79 7.10
C ILE A 67 19.43 -13.20 7.64
N GLU A 68 19.51 -13.37 8.95
CA GLU A 68 19.81 -14.65 9.58
C GLU A 68 18.73 -15.73 9.32
N LYS A 69 17.50 -15.32 8.95
CA LYS A 69 16.40 -16.22 8.60
C LYS A 69 16.28 -16.45 7.08
N LEU A 70 17.00 -15.67 6.26
CA LEU A 70 16.91 -15.68 4.79
C LEU A 70 18.12 -16.38 4.13
N LYS A 71 18.62 -17.44 4.75
CA LYS A 71 19.85 -18.14 4.30
C LYS A 71 19.77 -18.78 2.92
N ASN A 72 18.56 -19.09 2.46
CA ASN A 72 18.33 -19.71 1.15
C ASN A 72 18.06 -18.66 0.05
N ILE A 73 18.01 -17.38 0.39
CA ILE A 73 17.79 -16.29 -0.57
C ILE A 73 19.14 -15.78 -1.08
N SER A 74 19.25 -15.59 -2.39
CA SER A 74 20.48 -15.09 -3.02
C SER A 74 20.78 -13.64 -2.62
N GLU A 75 22.06 -13.24 -2.58
CA GLU A 75 22.44 -11.85 -2.26
C GLU A 75 21.89 -10.86 -3.30
N ASP A 76 21.75 -11.25 -4.57
CA ASP A 76 21.14 -10.41 -5.59
C ASP A 76 19.65 -10.15 -5.29
N THR A 77 18.91 -11.17 -4.88
CA THR A 77 17.50 -11.05 -4.45
C THR A 77 17.38 -10.19 -3.18
N LEU A 78 18.28 -10.37 -2.20
CA LEU A 78 18.31 -9.56 -0.98
C LEU A 78 18.61 -8.08 -1.29
N LYS A 79 19.52 -7.83 -2.24
CA LYS A 79 19.82 -6.48 -2.70
C LYS A 79 18.62 -5.83 -3.38
N GLU A 80 17.98 -6.54 -4.33
CA GLU A 80 16.75 -6.07 -4.97
C GLU A 80 15.68 -5.74 -3.93
N ALA A 81 15.47 -6.61 -2.94
CA ALA A 81 14.50 -6.41 -1.87
C ALA A 81 14.81 -5.18 -1.00
N ARG A 82 16.07 -4.94 -0.63
CA ARG A 82 16.50 -3.73 0.10
C ARG A 82 16.24 -2.45 -0.70
N ASP A 83 16.48 -2.49 -2.02
CA ASP A 83 16.29 -1.35 -2.91
C ASP A 83 14.82 -0.93 -3.06
N LEU A 84 13.84 -1.77 -2.65
CA LEU A 84 12.42 -1.43 -2.62
C LEU A 84 12.12 -0.23 -1.70
N SER A 85 12.96 0.03 -0.70
CA SER A 85 12.88 1.23 0.15
C SER A 85 12.90 2.55 -0.65
N ASN A 86 13.43 2.55 -1.87
CA ASN A 86 13.43 3.71 -2.77
C ASN A 86 12.05 3.98 -3.40
N LEU A 87 11.08 3.06 -3.27
CA LEU A 87 9.76 3.15 -3.88
C LEU A 87 8.65 3.62 -2.91
N LEU A 88 8.99 4.00 -1.67
CA LEU A 88 8.01 4.28 -0.61
C LEU A 88 7.20 5.57 -0.81
N SER A 89 7.63 6.48 -1.68
CA SER A 89 6.88 7.72 -1.93
C SER A 89 5.65 7.46 -2.81
N VAL A 90 4.49 7.95 -2.38
CA VAL A 90 3.20 7.91 -3.12
C VAL A 90 2.71 9.29 -3.55
N VAL A 91 3.57 10.30 -3.47
CA VAL A 91 3.21 11.70 -3.75
C VAL A 91 2.77 11.91 -5.21
N LYS A 92 3.43 11.25 -6.16
CA LYS A 92 3.07 11.35 -7.58
C LYS A 92 1.73 10.67 -7.86
N GLU A 93 1.54 9.50 -7.31
CA GLU A 93 0.34 8.68 -7.42
C GLU A 93 -0.89 9.45 -6.94
N GLY A 94 -0.83 9.94 -5.71
CA GLY A 94 -1.92 10.69 -5.11
C GLY A 94 -2.26 11.98 -5.87
N LYS A 95 -1.24 12.66 -6.43
CA LYS A 95 -1.45 13.85 -7.25
C LYS A 95 -2.17 13.53 -8.56
N ILE A 96 -1.72 12.50 -9.28
CA ILE A 96 -2.32 12.08 -10.55
C ILE A 96 -3.75 11.60 -10.31
N ALA A 97 -3.96 10.71 -9.35
CA ALA A 97 -5.29 10.20 -9.01
C ALA A 97 -6.27 11.32 -8.62
N SER A 98 -5.80 12.29 -7.81
CA SER A 98 -6.60 13.46 -7.44
C SER A 98 -7.02 14.29 -8.66
N GLN A 99 -6.12 14.49 -9.62
CA GLN A 99 -6.41 15.24 -10.85
C GLN A 99 -7.38 14.51 -11.77
N MET A 100 -7.35 13.18 -11.77
CA MET A 100 -8.25 12.32 -12.55
C MET A 100 -9.59 12.06 -11.86
N GLY A 101 -9.82 12.62 -10.67
CA GLY A 101 -11.13 12.57 -10.02
C GLY A 101 -11.34 11.37 -9.10
N ALA A 102 -10.27 10.78 -8.56
CA ALA A 102 -10.38 9.72 -7.57
C ALA A 102 -11.42 10.05 -6.48
N ASN A 103 -12.26 9.09 -6.14
CA ASN A 103 -13.29 9.22 -5.13
C ASN A 103 -12.74 8.96 -3.71
N ALA A 104 -11.88 7.95 -3.56
CA ALA A 104 -11.14 7.66 -2.33
C ALA A 104 -9.69 7.29 -2.65
N MET A 105 -8.81 7.52 -1.69
CA MET A 105 -7.40 7.12 -1.74
C MET A 105 -6.95 6.72 -0.35
N HIS A 106 -6.12 5.67 -0.29
CA HIS A 106 -5.54 5.17 0.94
C HIS A 106 -4.14 4.61 0.65
N ASP A 107 -3.16 4.94 1.47
CA ASP A 107 -1.85 4.30 1.40
C ASP A 107 -1.91 2.91 2.05
N VAL A 108 -1.10 2.00 1.54
CA VAL A 108 -1.10 0.63 2.02
C VAL A 108 -0.08 0.48 3.13
N THR A 109 -0.54 0.45 4.38
CA THR A 109 0.29 0.30 5.57
C THR A 109 0.11 -1.08 6.21
N GLU A 110 -0.01 -1.18 7.53
CA GLU A 110 -0.19 -2.42 8.27
C GLU A 110 -1.42 -3.20 7.77
N GLY A 111 -1.30 -4.53 7.77
CA GLY A 111 -2.32 -5.42 7.20
C GLY A 111 -2.24 -5.54 5.68
N GLY A 112 -1.30 -4.84 5.04
CA GLY A 112 -0.99 -4.92 3.62
C GLY A 112 -2.14 -4.52 2.70
N ILE A 113 -2.07 -4.95 1.43
CA ILE A 113 -3.07 -4.57 0.42
C ILE A 113 -4.48 -5.05 0.77
N LEU A 114 -4.61 -6.23 1.40
CA LEU A 114 -5.92 -6.75 1.80
C LEU A 114 -6.52 -5.92 2.93
N GLY A 115 -5.70 -5.48 3.90
CA GLY A 115 -6.11 -4.56 4.96
C GLY A 115 -6.62 -3.23 4.39
N ALA A 116 -5.84 -2.58 3.54
CA ALA A 116 -6.21 -1.32 2.91
C ALA A 116 -7.52 -1.41 2.08
N CYS A 117 -7.73 -2.52 1.36
CA CYS A 117 -8.98 -2.76 0.62
C CYS A 117 -10.18 -2.88 1.57
N TRP A 118 -10.03 -3.60 2.68
CA TRP A 118 -11.06 -3.74 3.71
C TRP A 118 -11.40 -2.38 4.34
N GLU A 119 -10.37 -1.61 4.69
CA GLU A 119 -10.52 -0.29 5.32
C GLU A 119 -11.26 0.70 4.42
N VAL A 120 -10.87 0.82 3.14
CA VAL A 120 -11.55 1.74 2.21
C VAL A 120 -13.01 1.33 2.00
N ALA A 121 -13.30 0.04 1.85
CA ALA A 121 -14.66 -0.45 1.69
C ALA A 121 -15.50 -0.16 2.94
N THR A 122 -15.01 -0.52 4.12
CA THR A 122 -15.69 -0.33 5.40
C THR A 122 -15.91 1.15 5.71
N CYS A 123 -14.87 1.99 5.55
CA CYS A 123 -14.98 3.44 5.75
C CYS A 123 -15.98 4.09 4.79
N SER A 124 -16.17 3.51 3.60
CA SER A 124 -17.13 4.00 2.61
C SER A 124 -18.54 3.41 2.78
N GLY A 125 -18.74 2.47 3.70
CA GLY A 125 -20.01 1.76 3.88
C GLY A 125 -20.39 0.89 2.70
N LEU A 126 -19.39 0.30 2.01
CA LEU A 126 -19.53 -0.47 0.78
C LEU A 126 -18.98 -1.89 0.94
N GLY A 127 -19.31 -2.74 -0.03
CA GLY A 127 -18.60 -3.98 -0.28
C GLY A 127 -17.41 -3.79 -1.22
N VAL A 128 -16.58 -4.83 -1.36
CA VAL A 128 -15.48 -4.88 -2.31
C VAL A 128 -15.22 -6.32 -2.77
N GLU A 129 -14.89 -6.47 -4.04
CA GLU A 129 -14.34 -7.70 -4.61
C GLU A 129 -12.87 -7.43 -4.99
N VAL A 130 -11.95 -8.09 -4.31
CA VAL A 130 -10.51 -7.99 -4.55
C VAL A 130 -10.06 -9.22 -5.34
N TYR A 131 -9.55 -9.02 -6.55
CA TYR A 131 -9.06 -10.08 -7.44
C TYR A 131 -7.62 -10.40 -7.09
N ALA A 132 -7.41 -11.43 -6.26
CA ALA A 132 -6.10 -11.79 -5.71
C ALA A 132 -5.07 -12.14 -6.80
N ASP A 133 -5.51 -12.77 -7.87
CA ASP A 133 -4.68 -13.14 -9.03
C ASP A 133 -4.20 -11.93 -9.86
N LYS A 134 -4.82 -10.76 -9.67
CA LYS A 134 -4.42 -9.52 -10.32
C LYS A 134 -3.48 -8.66 -9.47
N ILE A 135 -3.30 -8.97 -8.21
CA ILE A 135 -2.41 -8.19 -7.33
C ILE A 135 -0.96 -8.43 -7.72
N PRO A 136 -0.22 -7.39 -8.15
CA PRO A 136 1.18 -7.55 -8.52
C PRO A 136 2.07 -7.73 -7.29
N VAL A 137 2.84 -8.81 -7.27
CA VAL A 137 3.84 -9.13 -6.23
C VAL A 137 5.17 -9.40 -6.91
N LEU A 138 6.23 -8.72 -6.49
CA LEU A 138 7.58 -8.92 -7.05
C LEU A 138 8.13 -10.31 -6.69
N ASP A 139 9.02 -10.82 -7.51
CA ASP A 139 9.58 -12.17 -7.29
C ASP A 139 10.48 -12.21 -6.06
N CYS A 140 11.24 -11.15 -5.75
CA CYS A 140 11.98 -11.04 -4.50
C CYS A 140 11.05 -11.09 -3.28
N THR A 141 9.91 -10.39 -3.33
CA THR A 141 8.88 -10.44 -2.27
C THR A 141 8.32 -11.84 -2.10
N LYS A 142 7.95 -12.53 -3.20
CA LYS A 142 7.44 -13.91 -3.14
C LYS A 142 8.44 -14.88 -2.51
N GLN A 143 9.71 -14.79 -2.91
CA GLN A 143 10.77 -15.65 -2.38
C GLN A 143 10.97 -15.43 -0.88
N ILE A 144 11.11 -14.17 -0.44
CA ILE A 144 11.32 -13.81 0.95
C ILE A 144 10.11 -14.21 1.81
N CYS A 145 8.89 -13.88 1.37
CA CYS A 145 7.68 -14.25 2.08
C CYS A 145 7.48 -15.78 2.16
N SER A 146 7.83 -16.52 1.10
CA SER A 146 7.78 -17.98 1.11
C SER A 146 8.78 -18.59 2.10
N GLU A 147 10.02 -18.06 2.17
CA GLU A 147 11.05 -18.53 3.11
C GLU A 147 10.63 -18.27 4.55
N LEU A 148 9.96 -17.14 4.82
CA LEU A 148 9.52 -16.76 6.16
C LEU A 148 8.14 -17.30 6.53
N GLY A 149 7.41 -17.91 5.59
CA GLY A 149 6.07 -18.45 5.83
C GLY A 149 5.00 -17.38 6.05
N VAL A 150 5.14 -16.19 5.45
CA VAL A 150 4.23 -15.05 5.58
C VAL A 150 3.47 -14.74 4.29
N ASN A 151 2.31 -14.11 4.42
CA ASN A 151 1.47 -13.74 3.27
C ASN A 151 1.85 -12.35 2.74
N PRO A 152 2.39 -12.22 1.52
CA PRO A 152 2.78 -10.92 0.96
C PRO A 152 1.62 -9.94 0.79
N LEU A 153 0.37 -10.43 0.72
CA LEU A 153 -0.81 -9.58 0.57
C LEU A 153 -1.28 -8.95 1.90
N ARG A 154 -0.78 -9.46 3.04
CA ARG A 154 -1.03 -8.94 4.39
C ARG A 154 0.21 -8.34 5.04
N LEU A 155 1.28 -8.20 4.27
CA LEU A 155 2.53 -7.59 4.70
C LEU A 155 2.50 -6.09 4.42
N ILE A 156 2.91 -5.28 5.38
CA ILE A 156 3.02 -3.82 5.27
C ILE A 156 3.64 -3.41 3.93
N SER A 157 3.04 -2.44 3.26
CA SER A 157 3.38 -2.08 1.87
C SER A 157 3.39 -0.58 1.63
N SER A 158 3.90 0.23 2.57
CA SER A 158 4.12 1.64 2.30
C SER A 158 4.85 1.83 0.97
N GLY A 159 4.40 2.81 0.22
CA GLY A 159 4.82 3.00 -1.19
C GLY A 159 3.78 2.57 -2.21
N SER A 160 2.81 1.75 -1.82
CA SER A 160 1.64 1.42 -2.63
C SER A 160 0.42 2.22 -2.18
N MET A 161 -0.55 2.40 -3.07
CA MET A 161 -1.83 3.03 -2.78
C MET A 161 -2.98 2.18 -3.30
N VAL A 162 -4.10 2.24 -2.59
CA VAL A 162 -5.43 1.85 -3.05
C VAL A 162 -6.20 3.09 -3.46
N ILE A 163 -6.80 3.07 -4.64
CA ILE A 163 -7.53 4.20 -5.23
C ILE A 163 -8.89 3.69 -5.73
N ALA A 164 -9.98 4.35 -5.30
CA ALA A 164 -11.31 4.14 -5.83
C ALA A 164 -11.62 5.21 -6.88
N ILE A 165 -11.96 4.80 -8.09
CA ILE A 165 -12.22 5.68 -9.22
C ILE A 165 -13.17 5.03 -10.21
N GLU A 166 -14.01 5.83 -10.92
CA GLU A 166 -14.97 5.34 -11.88
C GLU A 166 -14.33 4.61 -13.08
N ASN A 167 -13.21 5.14 -13.60
CA ASN A 167 -12.50 4.62 -14.78
C ASN A 167 -11.08 4.21 -14.42
N GLY A 168 -10.91 3.04 -13.80
CA GLY A 168 -9.63 2.55 -13.31
C GLY A 168 -8.58 2.36 -14.42
N GLU A 169 -8.96 1.85 -15.57
CA GLU A 169 -8.04 1.63 -16.69
C GLU A 169 -7.46 2.94 -17.25
N GLU A 170 -8.25 4.03 -17.25
CA GLU A 170 -7.74 5.35 -17.64
C GLU A 170 -6.68 5.86 -16.64
N LEU A 171 -6.91 5.66 -15.33
CA LEU A 171 -5.94 5.99 -14.31
C LEU A 171 -4.66 5.17 -14.44
N VAL A 172 -4.79 3.85 -14.69
CA VAL A 172 -3.65 2.96 -14.92
C VAL A 172 -2.81 3.46 -16.11
N ALA A 173 -3.48 3.81 -17.22
CA ALA A 173 -2.79 4.34 -18.41
C ALA A 173 -2.07 5.68 -18.13
N GLU A 174 -2.68 6.57 -17.34
CA GLU A 174 -2.06 7.86 -17.00
C GLU A 174 -0.87 7.69 -16.02
N LEU A 175 -0.99 6.80 -15.04
CA LEU A 175 0.11 6.45 -14.14
C LEU A 175 1.28 5.84 -14.91
N ALA A 176 1.01 4.95 -15.87
CA ALA A 176 2.05 4.34 -16.72
C ALA A 176 2.83 5.37 -17.54
N LYS A 177 2.19 6.41 -18.10
CA LYS A 177 2.87 7.54 -18.79
C LYS A 177 3.84 8.29 -17.88
N ASN A 178 3.60 8.23 -16.57
CA ASN A 178 4.43 8.86 -15.55
C ASN A 178 5.44 7.90 -14.92
N GLY A 179 5.62 6.69 -15.46
CA GLY A 179 6.56 5.66 -15.01
C GLY A 179 6.10 4.95 -13.73
N ILE A 180 4.80 4.94 -13.43
CA ILE A 180 4.23 4.31 -12.24
C ILE A 180 3.41 3.10 -12.69
N ASN A 181 3.78 1.92 -12.23
CA ASN A 181 2.98 0.71 -12.42
C ASN A 181 1.70 0.81 -11.59
N ALA A 182 0.58 0.43 -12.18
CA ALA A 182 -0.71 0.32 -11.50
C ALA A 182 -1.56 -0.78 -12.15
N THR A 183 -2.51 -1.31 -11.40
CA THR A 183 -3.37 -2.41 -11.84
C THR A 183 -4.75 -2.25 -11.25
N VAL A 184 -5.80 -2.50 -12.05
CA VAL A 184 -7.15 -2.67 -11.54
C VAL A 184 -7.24 -4.04 -10.87
N ILE A 185 -7.30 -4.06 -9.55
CA ILE A 185 -7.26 -5.28 -8.73
C ILE A 185 -8.63 -5.67 -8.17
N GLY A 186 -9.68 -4.96 -8.51
CA GLY A 186 -11.00 -5.25 -7.97
C GLY A 186 -12.04 -4.19 -8.30
N LYS A 187 -13.16 -4.26 -7.58
CA LYS A 187 -14.28 -3.35 -7.74
C LYS A 187 -15.04 -3.14 -6.44
N PHE A 188 -15.50 -1.91 -6.18
CA PHE A 188 -16.40 -1.64 -5.07
C PHE A 188 -17.84 -2.03 -5.42
N THR A 189 -18.52 -2.65 -4.47
CA THR A 189 -19.87 -3.19 -4.60
C THR A 189 -20.80 -2.57 -3.56
N ASN A 190 -22.10 -2.85 -3.64
CA ASN A 190 -23.03 -2.34 -2.63
C ASN A 190 -22.83 -3.03 -1.26
N ASP A 191 -22.46 -4.31 -1.27
CA ASP A 191 -22.33 -5.13 -0.06
C ASP A 191 -21.30 -6.26 -0.26
N GLY A 192 -20.91 -6.89 0.85
CA GLY A 192 -20.03 -8.05 0.89
C GLY A 192 -18.55 -7.68 0.68
N LEU A 193 -17.68 -8.27 1.49
CA LEU A 193 -16.23 -8.08 1.45
C LEU A 193 -15.60 -9.41 1.03
N TYR A 194 -15.04 -9.47 -0.18
CA TYR A 194 -14.58 -10.71 -0.78
C TYR A 194 -13.19 -10.61 -1.40
N ILE A 195 -12.39 -11.67 -1.21
CA ILE A 195 -11.25 -12.00 -2.04
C ILE A 195 -11.73 -12.97 -3.11
N VAL A 196 -11.46 -12.66 -4.36
CA VAL A 196 -11.78 -13.50 -5.51
C VAL A 196 -10.48 -14.07 -6.08
N ASN A 197 -10.37 -15.39 -6.10
CA ASN A 197 -9.22 -16.09 -6.68
C ASN A 197 -9.72 -17.12 -7.70
N LYS A 198 -9.38 -16.94 -8.97
CA LYS A 198 -9.81 -17.81 -10.07
C LYS A 198 -11.33 -18.07 -10.11
N GLY A 199 -12.11 -17.04 -9.72
CA GLY A 199 -13.57 -17.11 -9.69
C GLY A 199 -14.18 -17.62 -8.36
N GLU A 200 -13.38 -18.15 -7.46
CA GLU A 200 -13.84 -18.53 -6.12
C GLU A 200 -13.82 -17.32 -5.19
N LYS A 201 -14.90 -17.12 -4.46
CA LYS A 201 -15.04 -16.05 -3.47
C LYS A 201 -14.78 -16.56 -2.07
N GLN A 202 -13.93 -15.85 -1.33
CA GLN A 202 -13.68 -16.04 0.10
C GLN A 202 -13.94 -14.73 0.83
N ALA A 203 -14.32 -14.78 2.11
CA ALA A 203 -14.47 -13.58 2.90
C ALA A 203 -13.12 -12.81 2.98
N LEU A 204 -13.19 -11.50 2.83
CA LEU A 204 -12.10 -10.60 3.17
C LEU A 204 -12.28 -10.16 4.62
N ASP A 205 -11.51 -10.79 5.51
CA ASP A 205 -11.57 -10.54 6.94
C ASP A 205 -10.92 -9.21 7.30
N GLU A 206 -11.38 -8.66 8.42
CA GLU A 206 -10.74 -7.50 9.06
C GLU A 206 -9.23 -7.72 9.23
N PRO A 207 -8.40 -6.68 9.01
CA PRO A 207 -6.97 -6.80 9.24
C PRO A 207 -6.67 -7.12 10.71
N ASP A 208 -5.81 -8.12 10.91
CA ASP A 208 -5.25 -8.54 12.19
C ASP A 208 -3.79 -8.03 12.28
N VAL A 209 -2.99 -8.63 13.11
CA VAL A 209 -1.55 -8.32 13.26
C VAL A 209 -0.85 -8.47 11.91
N ASP A 210 -0.10 -7.42 11.52
CA ASP A 210 0.67 -7.43 10.28
C ASP A 210 1.69 -8.59 10.24
N GLU A 211 1.89 -9.15 9.07
CA GLU A 211 2.85 -10.25 8.83
C GLU A 211 4.29 -9.89 9.24
N LEU A 212 4.62 -8.60 9.27
CA LEU A 212 5.93 -8.11 9.74
C LEU A 212 6.24 -8.55 11.17
N TYR A 213 5.22 -8.63 12.03
CA TYR A 213 5.37 -8.95 13.45
C TYR A 213 5.24 -10.44 13.78
N ARG A 214 4.99 -11.28 12.76
CA ARG A 214 4.89 -12.75 12.92
C ARG A 214 6.23 -13.47 12.78
N VAL A 215 7.30 -12.75 12.41
CA VAL A 215 8.63 -13.30 12.10
C VAL A 215 9.68 -12.93 13.15
#